data_74d706cbdefa01cadc06f0b2ad610427
#
_entry.id   74d706cbdefa01cadc06f0b2ad610427
#
_cell.length_a   1.000
_cell.length_b   1.000
_cell.length_c   1.000
_cell.angle_alpha   90.00
_cell.angle_beta   90.00
_cell.angle_gamma   90.00
#
_symmetry.space_group_name_H-M   'P 1'
#
loop_
_entity.id
_entity.type
_entity.pdbx_description
1 polymer ?
#
loop_
_entity_poly.entity_id
_entity_poly.type
_entity_poly.pdbx_seq_one_letter_code
_entity_poly.pdbx_strand_id
1 'polypeptide(L)'
;MADLNWLPQAGKTAPDPSYPGAHAVISAAGAEVLISFFGSDHFKFSVTSEVLPGVERSFTNFSAAAEEATLSRIFAGQHFSFDLSSGHRLGREVADFVVDKFLRPRRGDAEDDNDK
;
A
#
# COMPACT_ATOMS: atom_id res chain seq x y z
N MET A 1 0.82 26.37 21.09
CA MET A 1 -0.48 27.08 20.88
C MET A 1 -1.05 26.58 19.58
N ALA A 2 -2.32 26.18 19.53
CA ALA A 2 -2.95 25.72 18.29
C ALA A 2 -3.17 26.92 17.37
N ASP A 3 -2.85 26.76 16.07
CA ASP A 3 -3.21 27.75 15.05
C ASP A 3 -4.68 27.56 14.67
N LEU A 4 -5.52 28.51 15.03
CA LEU A 4 -6.95 28.47 14.76
C LEU A 4 -7.29 28.64 13.27
N ASN A 5 -6.35 29.06 12.45
CA ASN A 5 -6.50 29.25 11.01
C ASN A 5 -5.86 28.10 10.21
N TRP A 6 -5.28 27.10 10.88
CA TRP A 6 -4.69 25.97 10.20
C TRP A 6 -5.75 25.14 9.48
N LEU A 7 -5.50 24.86 8.19
CA LEU A 7 -6.29 23.95 7.38
C LEU A 7 -5.38 22.91 6.71
N PRO A 8 -5.83 21.69 6.58
CA PRO A 8 -5.06 20.68 5.84
C PRO A 8 -4.97 21.08 4.36
N GLN A 9 -3.88 20.71 3.70
CA GLN A 9 -3.68 20.97 2.27
C GLN A 9 -4.80 20.34 1.42
N ALA A 10 -5.39 19.24 1.87
CA ALA A 10 -6.54 18.60 1.24
C ALA A 10 -7.88 19.36 1.46
N GLY A 11 -7.86 20.51 2.12
CA GLY A 11 -9.02 21.37 2.38
C GLY A 11 -9.89 20.96 3.55
N LYS A 12 -10.04 19.67 3.82
CA LYS A 12 -10.79 19.13 4.97
C LYS A 12 -10.25 17.75 5.35
N THR A 13 -10.43 17.37 6.61
CA THR A 13 -10.13 16.02 7.10
C THR A 13 -11.27 15.06 6.81
N ALA A 14 -10.94 13.78 6.61
CA ALA A 14 -11.93 12.71 6.52
C ALA A 14 -12.64 12.51 7.88
N PRO A 15 -13.91 12.05 7.88
CA PRO A 15 -14.69 11.85 9.11
C PRO A 15 -14.39 10.52 9.82
N ASP A 16 -13.40 9.76 9.37
CA ASP A 16 -12.98 8.47 9.91
C ASP A 16 -11.83 8.63 10.92
N PRO A 17 -11.60 7.60 11.76
CA PRO A 17 -10.48 7.61 12.70
C PRO A 17 -9.13 7.75 12.00
N SER A 18 -8.24 8.59 12.56
CA SER A 18 -6.91 8.82 12.01
C SER A 18 -5.97 7.62 12.21
N TYR A 19 -6.13 6.88 13.31
CA TYR A 19 -5.24 5.79 13.70
C TYR A 19 -5.91 4.41 13.62
N PRO A 20 -5.24 3.40 13.03
CA PRO A 20 -4.05 3.51 12.16
C PRO A 20 -4.39 4.13 10.80
N GLY A 21 -3.40 4.72 10.11
CA GLY A 21 -3.61 5.38 8.83
C GLY A 21 -4.05 4.40 7.73
N ALA A 22 -5.32 4.48 7.30
CA ALA A 22 -5.93 3.52 6.38
C ALA A 22 -5.20 3.41 5.03
N HIS A 23 -4.76 4.52 4.45
CA HIS A 23 -3.99 4.53 3.21
C HIS A 23 -2.64 3.78 3.36
N ALA A 24 -1.97 3.93 4.51
CA ALA A 24 -0.74 3.20 4.80
C ALA A 24 -0.99 1.70 4.93
N VAL A 25 -2.10 1.30 5.59
CA VAL A 25 -2.50 -0.11 5.70
C VAL A 25 -2.70 -0.74 4.32
N ILE A 26 -3.54 -0.12 3.50
CA ILE A 26 -3.91 -0.66 2.18
C ILE A 26 -2.70 -0.69 1.24
N SER A 27 -1.92 0.38 1.20
CA SER A 27 -0.74 0.47 0.31
C SER A 27 0.34 -0.54 0.71
N ALA A 28 0.62 -0.69 2.01
CA ALA A 28 1.59 -1.66 2.49
C ALA A 28 1.12 -3.11 2.25
N ALA A 29 -0.16 -3.41 2.49
CA ALA A 29 -0.70 -4.73 2.23
C ALA A 29 -0.64 -5.08 0.73
N GLY A 30 -1.01 -4.15 -0.14
CA GLY A 30 -0.92 -4.36 -1.59
C GLY A 30 0.51 -4.59 -2.07
N ALA A 31 1.46 -3.80 -1.61
CA ALA A 31 2.87 -3.97 -1.95
C ALA A 31 3.40 -5.34 -1.49
N GLU A 32 3.12 -5.75 -0.25
CA GLU A 32 3.58 -7.03 0.30
C GLU A 32 3.01 -8.24 -0.44
N VAL A 33 1.72 -8.20 -0.81
CA VAL A 33 1.10 -9.26 -1.65
C VAL A 33 1.78 -9.34 -3.02
N LEU A 34 2.06 -8.20 -3.66
CA LEU A 34 2.75 -8.18 -4.96
C LEU A 34 4.19 -8.69 -4.84
N ILE A 35 4.91 -8.29 -3.80
CA ILE A 35 6.27 -8.78 -3.51
C ILE A 35 6.25 -10.29 -3.33
N SER A 36 5.32 -10.81 -2.55
CA SER A 36 5.16 -12.25 -2.34
C SER A 36 4.82 -13.00 -3.62
N PHE A 37 3.92 -12.45 -4.44
CA PHE A 37 3.50 -13.08 -5.69
C PHE A 37 4.61 -13.13 -6.74
N PHE A 38 5.35 -12.03 -6.91
CA PHE A 38 6.44 -11.96 -7.89
C PHE A 38 7.79 -12.44 -7.35
N GLY A 39 7.91 -12.69 -6.06
CA GLY A 39 9.14 -13.10 -5.40
C GLY A 39 10.22 -12.01 -5.36
N SER A 40 9.87 -10.76 -5.63
CA SER A 40 10.79 -9.62 -5.67
C SER A 40 10.04 -8.30 -5.51
N ASP A 41 10.64 -7.35 -4.78
CA ASP A 41 10.18 -5.96 -4.72
C ASP A 41 10.59 -5.15 -5.98
N HIS A 42 11.63 -5.60 -6.69
CA HIS A 42 12.20 -4.88 -7.83
C HIS A 42 11.36 -5.08 -9.09
N PHE A 43 10.40 -4.18 -9.29
CA PHE A 43 9.53 -4.17 -10.44
C PHE A 43 9.30 -2.74 -10.93
N LYS A 44 9.70 -2.44 -12.17
CA LYS A 44 9.49 -1.12 -12.78
C LYS A 44 8.07 -1.02 -13.35
N PHE A 45 7.34 -0.01 -12.95
CA PHE A 45 6.00 0.27 -13.46
C PHE A 45 5.67 1.75 -13.38
N SER A 46 4.64 2.14 -14.10
CA SER A 46 4.10 3.50 -14.08
C SER A 46 2.60 3.47 -13.85
N VAL A 47 2.11 4.51 -13.22
CA VAL A 47 0.69 4.73 -12.97
C VAL A 47 0.28 6.14 -13.38
N THR A 48 -0.96 6.26 -13.80
CA THR A 48 -1.62 7.54 -14.07
C THR A 48 -2.82 7.71 -13.15
N SER A 49 -3.31 8.94 -13.00
CA SER A 49 -4.47 9.26 -12.18
C SER A 49 -5.42 10.17 -12.94
N GLU A 50 -6.71 9.90 -12.84
CA GLU A 50 -7.76 10.76 -13.40
C GLU A 50 -7.77 12.16 -12.75
N VAL A 51 -7.30 12.27 -11.50
CA VAL A 51 -7.22 13.53 -10.75
C VAL A 51 -6.09 14.42 -11.26
N LEU A 52 -5.06 13.83 -11.92
CA LEU A 52 -3.91 14.53 -12.50
C LEU A 52 -3.71 14.06 -13.94
N PRO A 53 -4.59 14.49 -14.89
CA PRO A 53 -4.49 14.07 -16.28
C PRO A 53 -3.14 14.48 -16.89
N GLY A 54 -2.51 13.55 -17.63
CA GLY A 54 -1.22 13.78 -18.27
C GLY A 54 0.01 13.68 -17.36
N VAL A 55 -0.17 13.39 -16.07
CA VAL A 55 0.92 13.12 -15.15
C VAL A 55 1.09 11.61 -14.97
N GLU A 56 2.27 11.11 -15.31
CA GLU A 56 2.68 9.73 -15.09
C GLU A 56 3.68 9.68 -13.93
N ARG A 57 3.48 8.74 -13.00
CA ARG A 57 4.38 8.48 -11.90
C ARG A 57 5.02 7.11 -12.07
N SER A 58 6.35 7.07 -12.09
CA SER A 58 7.12 5.85 -12.31
C SER A 58 7.80 5.40 -11.02
N PHE A 59 7.79 4.10 -10.78
CA PHE A 59 8.39 3.46 -9.61
C PHE A 59 9.34 2.35 -10.05
N THR A 60 10.34 2.07 -9.22
CA THR A 60 11.31 0.99 -9.43
C THR A 60 11.03 -0.23 -8.57
N ASN A 61 10.11 -0.10 -7.61
CA ASN A 61 9.70 -1.18 -6.72
C ASN A 61 8.32 -0.88 -6.11
N PHE A 62 7.66 -1.92 -5.61
CA PHE A 62 6.33 -1.82 -5.01
C PHE A 62 6.35 -1.06 -3.68
N SER A 63 7.39 -1.27 -2.86
CA SER A 63 7.57 -0.58 -1.59
C SER A 63 7.65 0.94 -1.75
N ALA A 64 8.35 1.43 -2.80
CA ALA A 64 8.45 2.87 -3.06
C ALA A 64 7.08 3.50 -3.39
N ALA A 65 6.24 2.80 -4.13
CA ALA A 65 4.89 3.28 -4.42
C ALA A 65 4.02 3.33 -3.16
N ALA A 66 4.10 2.30 -2.30
CA ALA A 66 3.38 2.28 -1.03
C ALA A 66 3.87 3.37 -0.07
N GLU A 67 5.18 3.61 -0.03
CA GLU A 67 5.78 4.67 0.79
C GLU A 67 5.35 6.06 0.31
N GLU A 68 5.37 6.31 -1.00
CA GLU A 68 4.91 7.58 -1.55
C GLU A 68 3.43 7.83 -1.24
N ALA A 69 2.57 6.82 -1.41
CA ALA A 69 1.16 6.91 -1.05
C ALA A 69 0.98 7.22 0.44
N THR A 70 1.80 6.62 1.29
CA THR A 70 1.80 6.86 2.73
C THR A 70 2.24 8.29 3.06
N LEU A 71 3.36 8.74 2.53
CA LEU A 71 3.90 10.09 2.78
C LEU A 71 2.97 11.19 2.26
N SER A 72 2.25 10.94 1.19
CA SER A 72 1.28 11.89 0.65
C SER A 72 0.25 12.34 1.71
N ARG A 73 -0.03 11.48 2.69
CA ARG A 73 -0.99 11.78 3.76
C ARG A 73 -0.47 12.79 4.78
N ILE A 74 0.86 12.83 5.01
CA ILE A 74 1.50 13.85 5.83
C ILE A 74 1.44 15.18 5.09
N PHE A 75 1.85 15.20 3.83
CA PHE A 75 1.83 16.45 3.03
C PHE A 75 0.41 16.99 2.83
N ALA A 76 -0.58 16.13 2.74
CA ALA A 76 -1.99 16.53 2.69
C ALA A 76 -2.52 17.07 4.03
N GLY A 77 -1.78 16.94 5.14
CA GLY A 77 -2.22 17.34 6.48
C GLY A 77 -3.33 16.46 7.06
N GLN A 78 -3.38 15.18 6.67
CA GLN A 78 -4.43 14.23 7.06
C GLN A 78 -4.03 13.33 8.23
N HIS A 79 -2.73 13.04 8.38
CA HIS A 79 -2.23 12.06 9.35
C HIS A 79 -0.94 12.52 10.00
N PHE A 80 -0.66 11.96 11.17
CA PHE A 80 0.63 12.05 11.83
C PHE A 80 1.51 10.85 11.45
N SER A 81 2.82 10.98 11.64
CA SER A 81 3.78 9.92 11.28
C SER A 81 3.53 8.60 12.00
N PHE A 82 3.08 8.64 13.25
CA PHE A 82 2.78 7.42 14.02
C PHE A 82 1.53 6.68 13.51
N ASP A 83 0.52 7.38 12.97
CA ASP A 83 -0.63 6.76 12.32
C ASP A 83 -0.17 5.93 11.14
N LEU A 84 0.74 6.48 10.36
CA LEU A 84 1.23 5.88 9.12
C LEU A 84 2.18 4.72 9.39
N SER A 85 3.10 4.85 10.34
CA SER A 85 4.01 3.76 10.70
C SER A 85 3.26 2.56 11.27
N SER A 86 2.23 2.81 12.09
CA SER A 86 1.34 1.76 12.59
C SER A 86 0.51 1.14 11.47
N GLY A 87 0.00 1.95 10.54
CA GLY A 87 -0.71 1.48 9.37
C GLY A 87 0.15 0.59 8.46
N HIS A 88 1.37 0.99 8.19
CA HIS A 88 2.32 0.21 7.40
C HIS A 88 2.60 -1.17 8.00
N ARG A 89 2.84 -1.22 9.32
CA ARG A 89 3.06 -2.49 10.02
C ARG A 89 1.83 -3.39 9.94
N LEU A 90 0.65 -2.85 10.26
CA LEU A 90 -0.60 -3.60 10.19
C LEU A 90 -0.86 -4.13 8.78
N GLY A 91 -0.62 -3.33 7.75
CA GLY A 91 -0.81 -3.73 6.36
C GLY A 91 0.06 -4.93 5.98
N ARG A 92 1.33 -4.95 6.36
CA ARG A 92 2.21 -6.09 6.13
C ARG A 92 1.76 -7.33 6.89
N GLU A 93 1.42 -7.21 8.18
CA GLU A 93 0.94 -8.33 8.99
C GLU A 93 -0.33 -8.96 8.38
N VAL A 94 -1.25 -8.13 7.85
CA VAL A 94 -2.46 -8.62 7.15
C VAL A 94 -2.09 -9.34 5.85
N ALA A 95 -1.18 -8.79 5.05
CA ALA A 95 -0.73 -9.40 3.81
C ALA A 95 -0.07 -10.75 4.05
N ASP A 96 0.85 -10.84 5.00
CA ASP A 96 1.51 -12.09 5.40
C ASP A 96 0.48 -13.15 5.79
N PHE A 97 -0.49 -12.76 6.62
CA PHE A 97 -1.56 -13.67 7.02
C PHE A 97 -2.38 -14.17 5.83
N VAL A 98 -2.73 -13.29 4.90
CA VAL A 98 -3.52 -13.65 3.70
C VAL A 98 -2.73 -14.57 2.78
N VAL A 99 -1.47 -14.25 2.49
CA VAL A 99 -0.60 -15.07 1.64
C VAL A 99 -0.39 -16.45 2.27
N ASP A 100 -0.15 -16.51 3.56
CA ASP A 100 0.08 -17.78 4.26
C ASP A 100 -1.16 -18.68 4.33
N LYS A 101 -2.36 -18.10 4.43
CA LYS A 101 -3.57 -18.87 4.73
C LYS A 101 -4.48 -19.06 3.51
N PHE A 102 -4.53 -18.09 2.61
CA PHE A 102 -5.58 -18.05 1.57
C PHE A 102 -5.04 -18.13 0.13
N LEU A 103 -3.85 -17.63 -0.15
CA LEU A 103 -3.29 -17.57 -1.51
C LEU A 103 -2.25 -18.68 -1.77
N ARG A 104 -2.50 -19.89 -1.27
CA ARG A 104 -1.60 -21.02 -1.49
C ARG A 104 -1.79 -21.64 -2.87
N PRO A 105 -0.71 -22.15 -3.52
CA PRO A 105 -0.82 -22.94 -4.74
C PRO A 105 -1.77 -24.13 -4.53
N ARG A 106 -2.61 -24.42 -5.52
CA ARG A 106 -3.44 -25.64 -5.50
C ARG A 106 -2.51 -26.86 -5.53
N ARG A 107 -2.65 -27.74 -4.54
CA ARG A 107 -2.05 -29.07 -4.62
C ARG A 107 -2.84 -29.87 -5.68
N GLY A 108 -2.23 -30.19 -6.82
CA GLY A 108 -2.87 -31.07 -7.78
C GLY A 108 -2.39 -31.04 -9.23
N ASP A 109 -1.55 -30.10 -9.64
CA ASP A 109 -1.16 -30.01 -11.06
C ASP A 109 0.28 -30.48 -11.36
N ALA A 110 0.90 -31.28 -10.46
CA ALA A 110 2.27 -31.78 -10.62
C ALA A 110 2.40 -33.32 -10.74
N GLU A 111 1.30 -34.07 -10.87
CA GLU A 111 1.38 -35.53 -11.01
C GLU A 111 0.41 -36.01 -12.09
N ASP A 112 0.69 -35.77 -13.38
CA ASP A 112 0.09 -36.57 -14.50
C ASP A 112 0.88 -36.43 -15.82
N ASP A 113 2.20 -36.32 -15.77
CA ASP A 113 3.01 -36.33 -17.00
C ASP A 113 4.12 -37.39 -16.95
N ASN A 114 3.80 -38.57 -16.38
CA ASN A 114 4.72 -39.71 -16.41
C ASN A 114 4.02 -41.06 -16.64
N ASP A 115 3.15 -41.11 -17.67
CA ASP A 115 2.70 -42.41 -18.22
C ASP A 115 2.43 -42.26 -19.73
N LYS A 116 3.50 -42.26 -20.55
CA LYS A 116 3.51 -42.83 -21.91
C LYS A 116 4.94 -43.02 -22.40
#